data_4ab445ce30d7a4a01a5c59b3aa0639db
#
_entry.id   4ab445ce30d7a4a01a5c59b3aa0639db
#
_cell.length_a   1.000
_cell.length_b   1.000
_cell.length_c   1.000
_cell.angle_alpha   90.00
_cell.angle_beta   90.00
_cell.angle_gamma   90.00
#
_symmetry.space_group_name_H-M   'P 1'
#
loop_
_entity.id
_entity.type
_entity.pdbx_description
1 polymer ?
#
loop_
_entity_poly.entity_id
_entity_poly.type
_entity_poly.pdbx_seq_one_letter_code
_entity_poly.pdbx_strand_id
1 'polypeptide(L)'
;MNEQLDVLKLVAERLQHAAIAYMISGAIALHYYAQPRQTRAIDIVVALRREDAERVVNLFAEDFYIDADAVRNAIAQLGMFNIIHYDHVLKVDFIVRKETPYRQEEFARRMAVEIHGVTMWLVTAEDLLLSKLVWAAERHSEMQLQDVRNLMRAVADLDWA
;
A
#
# COMPACT_ATOMS: atom_id res chain seq x y z
N MET A 1 -2.43 20.22 -9.00
CA MET A 1 -1.74 19.38 -8.05
C MET A 1 -2.63 18.22 -7.63
N ASN A 2 -2.06 17.04 -7.43
CA ASN A 2 -2.83 15.84 -7.15
C ASN A 2 -2.96 15.66 -5.63
N GLU A 3 -4.17 15.76 -5.11
CA GLU A 3 -4.45 15.58 -3.68
C GLU A 3 -4.01 14.21 -3.16
N GLN A 4 -4.15 13.19 -3.99
CA GLN A 4 -3.75 11.82 -3.63
C GLN A 4 -2.23 11.74 -3.42
N LEU A 5 -1.45 12.40 -4.26
CA LEU A 5 0.00 12.46 -4.11
C LEU A 5 0.41 13.22 -2.85
N ASP A 6 -0.31 14.28 -2.52
CA ASP A 6 -0.03 15.05 -1.30
C ASP A 6 -0.24 14.20 -0.05
N VAL A 7 -1.34 13.46 0.00
CA VAL A 7 -1.62 12.56 1.11
C VAL A 7 -0.61 11.40 1.15
N LEU A 8 -0.26 10.84 -0.01
CA LEU A 8 0.73 9.77 -0.08
C LEU A 8 2.09 10.23 0.47
N LYS A 9 2.55 11.41 0.07
CA LYS A 9 3.81 11.97 0.57
C LYS A 9 3.77 12.16 2.08
N LEU A 10 2.68 12.72 2.58
CA LEU A 10 2.50 12.96 4.00
C LEU A 10 2.61 11.65 4.80
N VAL A 11 1.89 10.63 4.35
CA VAL A 11 1.88 9.33 5.02
C VAL A 11 3.25 8.67 4.95
N ALA A 12 3.87 8.65 3.78
CA ALA A 12 5.19 8.03 3.60
C ALA A 12 6.25 8.71 4.47
N GLU A 13 6.25 10.02 4.53
CA GLU A 13 7.20 10.77 5.36
C GLU A 13 7.02 10.45 6.84
N ARG A 14 5.77 10.38 7.31
CA ARG A 14 5.49 10.08 8.71
C ARG A 14 5.93 8.66 9.09
N LEU A 15 5.65 7.69 8.23
CA LEU A 15 6.08 6.31 8.46
C LEU A 15 7.61 6.23 8.50
N GLN A 16 8.27 6.93 7.60
CA GLN A 16 9.72 6.94 7.51
C GLN A 16 10.34 7.57 8.76
N HIS A 17 9.84 8.70 9.21
CA HIS A 17 10.30 9.35 10.45
C HIS A 17 10.08 8.48 11.68
N ALA A 18 9.02 7.71 11.70
CA ALA A 18 8.72 6.80 12.82
C ALA A 18 9.47 5.49 12.73
N ALA A 19 10.28 5.30 11.69
CA ALA A 19 11.01 4.05 11.41
C ALA A 19 10.08 2.85 11.28
N ILE A 20 8.90 3.06 10.71
CA ILE A 20 7.95 1.99 10.39
C ILE A 20 8.17 1.58 8.94
N ALA A 21 8.55 0.33 8.72
CA ALA A 21 8.78 -0.20 7.38
C ALA A 21 7.45 -0.33 6.64
N TYR A 22 7.43 0.10 5.38
CA TYR A 22 6.20 0.09 4.57
C TYR A 22 6.52 -0.22 3.11
N MET A 23 5.46 -0.56 2.38
CA MET A 23 5.53 -0.82 0.94
C MET A 23 4.24 -0.35 0.29
N ILE A 24 4.33 0.57 -0.67
CA ILE A 24 3.16 1.01 -1.44
C ILE A 24 2.77 -0.11 -2.39
N SER A 25 1.48 -0.40 -2.45
CA SER A 25 0.93 -1.47 -3.28
C SER A 25 -0.34 -0.99 -3.99
N GLY A 26 -1.15 -1.89 -4.50
CA GLY A 26 -2.46 -1.59 -5.05
C GLY A 26 -2.45 -0.63 -6.23
N ALA A 27 -3.45 0.24 -6.27
CA ALA A 27 -3.68 1.13 -7.42
C ALA A 27 -2.58 2.16 -7.62
N ILE A 28 -1.97 2.67 -6.55
CA ILE A 28 -0.87 3.64 -6.68
C ILE A 28 0.35 2.96 -7.32
N ALA A 29 0.68 1.74 -6.90
CA ALA A 29 1.76 0.99 -7.52
C ALA A 29 1.44 0.69 -8.99
N LEU A 30 0.20 0.37 -9.29
CA LEU A 30 -0.24 0.16 -10.67
C LEU A 30 -0.03 1.42 -11.50
N HIS A 31 -0.34 2.60 -10.96
CA HIS A 31 -0.11 3.88 -11.65
C HIS A 31 1.37 4.09 -11.98
N TYR A 32 2.25 3.64 -11.10
CA TYR A 32 3.70 3.78 -11.34
C TYR A 32 4.16 2.91 -12.50
N TYR A 33 3.64 1.67 -12.60
CA TYR A 33 4.09 0.71 -13.60
C TYR A 33 3.28 0.72 -14.89
N ALA A 34 2.01 1.11 -14.85
CA ALA A 34 1.10 0.93 -15.96
C ALA A 34 0.14 2.11 -16.10
N GLN A 35 -0.96 1.91 -16.82
CA GLN A 35 -1.96 2.94 -17.03
C GLN A 35 -2.69 3.29 -15.74
N PRO A 36 -2.80 4.60 -15.42
CA PRO A 36 -3.57 5.02 -14.25
C PRO A 36 -5.05 4.69 -14.42
N ARG A 37 -5.67 4.28 -13.32
CA ARG A 37 -7.11 4.28 -13.19
C ARG A 37 -7.50 5.04 -11.94
N GLN A 38 -8.68 5.62 -11.95
CA GLN A 38 -9.12 6.39 -10.80
C GLN A 38 -9.32 5.49 -9.58
N THR A 39 -8.79 5.98 -8.45
CA THR A 39 -8.98 5.32 -7.17
C THR A 39 -9.04 6.39 -6.10
N ARG A 40 -9.81 6.13 -5.04
CA ARG A 40 -9.87 7.01 -3.88
C ARG A 40 -9.17 6.40 -2.67
N ALA A 41 -8.50 5.29 -2.87
CA ALA A 41 -7.77 4.61 -1.82
C ALA A 41 -6.30 4.49 -2.18
N ILE A 42 -5.46 4.67 -1.17
CA ILE A 42 -4.04 4.41 -1.24
C ILE A 42 -3.80 3.14 -0.43
N ASP A 43 -3.15 2.14 -1.01
CA ASP A 43 -2.89 0.87 -0.34
C ASP A 43 -1.43 0.79 0.07
N ILE A 44 -1.19 0.62 1.36
CA ILE A 44 0.17 0.54 1.92
C ILE A 44 0.27 -0.67 2.85
N VAL A 45 1.24 -1.53 2.57
CA VAL A 45 1.58 -2.64 3.46
C VAL A 45 2.54 -2.10 4.52
N VAL A 46 2.28 -2.41 5.79
CA VAL A 46 3.10 -1.95 6.91
C VAL A 46 3.51 -3.10 7.80
N ALA A 47 4.75 -3.07 8.29
CA ALA A 47 5.23 -4.03 9.25
C ALA A 47 5.03 -3.46 10.66
N LEU A 48 4.02 -3.96 11.37
CA LEU A 48 3.64 -3.44 12.68
C LEU A 48 3.62 -4.54 13.73
N ARG A 49 4.04 -4.18 14.93
CA ARG A 49 3.94 -5.01 16.12
C ARG A 49 2.89 -4.44 17.06
N ARG A 50 2.49 -5.22 18.05
CA ARG A 50 1.49 -4.75 19.04
C ARG A 50 1.89 -3.44 19.71
N GLU A 51 3.16 -3.26 20.01
CA GLU A 51 3.69 -2.04 20.65
C GLU A 51 3.58 -0.81 19.77
N ASP A 52 3.38 -0.98 18.47
CA ASP A 52 3.30 0.13 17.52
C ASP A 52 1.90 0.77 17.44
N ALA A 53 0.88 0.13 18.00
CA ALA A 53 -0.51 0.57 17.82
C ALA A 53 -0.73 2.03 18.25
N GLU A 54 -0.32 2.38 19.48
CA GLU A 54 -0.46 3.75 19.98
C GLU A 54 0.34 4.75 19.17
N ARG A 55 1.53 4.37 18.78
CA ARG A 55 2.40 5.22 17.99
C ARG A 55 1.78 5.54 16.64
N VAL A 56 1.18 4.54 15.98
CA VAL A 56 0.49 4.73 14.71
C VAL A 56 -0.70 5.68 14.87
N VAL A 57 -1.51 5.49 15.91
CA VAL A 57 -2.64 6.38 16.19
C VAL A 57 -2.14 7.81 16.36
N ASN A 58 -1.09 8.01 17.15
CA ASN A 58 -0.54 9.34 17.40
C ASN A 58 0.06 9.99 16.16
N LEU A 59 0.59 9.21 15.23
CA LEU A 59 1.13 9.74 13.98
C LEU A 59 0.07 10.43 13.12
N PHE A 60 -1.16 9.97 13.16
CA PHE A 60 -2.18 10.38 12.20
C PHE A 60 -3.41 11.06 12.82
N ALA A 61 -3.59 10.98 14.13
CA ALA A 61 -4.84 11.41 14.77
C ALA A 61 -5.15 12.91 14.60
N GLU A 62 -4.16 13.75 14.37
CA GLU A 62 -4.36 15.20 14.27
C GLU A 62 -5.14 15.59 13.01
N ASP A 63 -4.83 14.95 11.87
CA ASP A 63 -5.40 15.32 10.58
C ASP A 63 -6.09 14.18 9.83
N PHE A 64 -6.14 12.99 10.45
CA PHE A 64 -6.83 11.83 9.88
C PHE A 64 -7.82 11.28 10.89
N TYR A 65 -8.96 10.77 10.39
CA TYR A 65 -9.79 9.88 11.17
C TYR A 65 -9.06 8.54 11.31
N ILE A 66 -8.89 8.09 12.55
CA ILE A 66 -8.26 6.80 12.86
C ILE A 66 -8.90 6.24 14.13
N ASP A 67 -9.25 4.95 14.09
CA ASP A 67 -9.87 4.25 15.21
C ASP A 67 -8.81 3.36 15.88
N ALA A 68 -8.49 3.66 17.14
CA ALA A 68 -7.47 2.94 17.89
C ALA A 68 -7.79 1.44 18.04
N ASP A 69 -9.07 1.10 18.24
CA ASP A 69 -9.47 -0.30 18.36
C ASP A 69 -9.30 -1.05 17.04
N ALA A 70 -9.64 -0.41 15.93
CA ALA A 70 -9.45 -1.00 14.60
C ALA A 70 -7.97 -1.25 14.34
N VAL A 71 -7.08 -0.33 14.74
CA VAL A 71 -5.64 -0.50 14.60
C VAL A 71 -5.15 -1.70 15.40
N ARG A 72 -5.55 -1.78 16.69
CA ARG A 72 -5.14 -2.89 17.55
C ARG A 72 -5.61 -4.24 17.02
N ASN A 73 -6.86 -4.31 16.56
CA ASN A 73 -7.43 -5.54 16.01
C ASN A 73 -6.72 -5.96 14.72
N ALA A 74 -6.43 -5.00 13.85
CA ALA A 74 -5.73 -5.29 12.59
C ALA A 74 -4.33 -5.84 12.85
N ILE A 75 -3.60 -5.27 13.80
CA ILE A 75 -2.27 -5.75 14.14
C ILE A 75 -2.33 -7.16 14.74
N ALA A 76 -3.29 -7.41 15.63
CA ALA A 76 -3.45 -8.72 16.27
C ALA A 76 -3.78 -9.82 15.27
N GLN A 77 -4.57 -9.50 14.25
CA GLN A 77 -5.05 -10.48 13.27
C GLN A 77 -4.26 -10.47 11.95
N LEU A 78 -3.25 -9.61 11.84
CA LEU A 78 -2.52 -9.37 10.59
C LEU A 78 -3.50 -9.06 9.45
N GLY A 79 -4.46 -8.19 9.74
CA GLY A 79 -5.50 -7.76 8.83
C GLY A 79 -5.24 -6.37 8.27
N MET A 80 -6.31 -5.57 8.16
CA MET A 80 -6.16 -4.21 7.64
C MET A 80 -6.99 -3.22 8.44
N PHE A 81 -6.56 -1.96 8.41
CA PHE A 81 -7.32 -0.84 8.92
C PHE A 81 -7.17 0.31 7.95
N ASN A 82 -8.06 1.29 8.03
CA ASN A 82 -7.93 2.47 7.19
C ASN A 82 -7.94 3.75 8.00
N ILE A 83 -7.40 4.80 7.39
CA ILE A 83 -7.47 6.15 7.90
C ILE A 83 -8.02 7.05 6.78
N ILE A 84 -8.66 8.15 7.16
CA ILE A 84 -9.26 9.06 6.18
C ILE A 84 -8.80 10.48 6.50
N HIS A 85 -8.20 11.15 5.52
CA HIS A 85 -7.77 12.53 5.69
C HIS A 85 -8.99 13.43 5.77
N TYR A 86 -9.05 14.29 6.77
CA TYR A 86 -10.23 15.13 7.01
C TYR A 86 -10.51 16.10 5.86
N ASP A 87 -9.47 16.73 5.33
CA ASP A 87 -9.65 17.77 4.31
C ASP A 87 -9.88 17.21 2.91
N HIS A 88 -9.18 16.14 2.56
CA HIS A 88 -9.20 15.58 1.20
C HIS A 88 -10.17 14.42 1.03
N VAL A 89 -10.69 13.89 2.13
CA VAL A 89 -11.59 12.72 2.13
C VAL A 89 -10.98 11.55 1.35
N LEU A 90 -9.66 11.39 1.48
CA LEU A 90 -8.92 10.29 0.86
C LEU A 90 -8.67 9.21 1.89
N LYS A 91 -8.96 7.99 1.49
CA LYS A 91 -8.78 6.81 2.34
C LYS A 91 -7.42 6.20 2.10
N VAL A 92 -6.72 5.87 3.17
CA VAL A 92 -5.50 5.08 3.11
C VAL A 92 -5.79 3.75 3.76
N ASP A 93 -5.64 2.68 3.00
CA ASP A 93 -5.81 1.31 3.48
C ASP A 93 -4.45 0.78 3.89
N PHE A 94 -4.28 0.55 5.19
CA PHE A 94 -3.07 -0.08 5.71
C PHE A 94 -3.30 -1.57 5.84
N ILE A 95 -2.47 -2.35 5.17
CA ILE A 95 -2.48 -3.80 5.23
C ILE A 95 -1.31 -4.22 6.12
N VAL A 96 -1.60 -4.84 7.27
CA VAL A 96 -0.54 -5.33 8.13
C VAL A 96 0.12 -6.53 7.46
N ARG A 97 1.45 -6.46 7.30
CA ARG A 97 2.19 -7.49 6.58
C ARG A 97 1.97 -8.85 7.23
N LYS A 98 1.54 -9.82 6.43
CA LYS A 98 1.38 -11.20 6.89
C LYS A 98 2.75 -11.86 7.05
N GLU A 99 2.81 -12.89 7.88
CA GLU A 99 4.05 -13.57 8.21
C GLU A 99 4.32 -14.81 7.36
N THR A 100 3.51 -15.06 6.34
CA THR A 100 3.76 -16.16 5.40
C THR A 100 5.09 -15.91 4.66
N PRO A 101 5.81 -16.98 4.27
CA PRO A 101 7.09 -16.80 3.58
C PRO A 101 7.01 -15.90 2.35
N TYR A 102 5.97 -16.07 1.53
CA TYR A 102 5.81 -15.24 0.34
C TYR A 102 5.64 -13.76 0.68
N ARG A 103 4.79 -13.44 1.67
CA ARG A 103 4.56 -12.04 2.03
C ARG A 103 5.79 -11.39 2.65
N GLN A 104 6.59 -12.14 3.37
CA GLN A 104 7.87 -11.65 3.88
C GLN A 104 8.86 -11.39 2.76
N GLU A 105 8.94 -12.29 1.78
CA GLU A 105 9.82 -12.13 0.64
C GLU A 105 9.38 -10.98 -0.27
N GLU A 106 8.09 -10.86 -0.52
CA GLU A 106 7.52 -9.74 -1.28
C GLU A 106 7.93 -8.41 -0.67
N PHE A 107 7.76 -8.30 0.63
CA PHE A 107 8.10 -7.08 1.38
C PHE A 107 9.62 -6.81 1.33
N ALA A 108 10.43 -7.85 1.46
CA ALA A 108 11.88 -7.74 1.41
C ALA A 108 12.38 -7.30 0.02
N ARG A 109 11.68 -7.68 -1.04
CA ARG A 109 12.02 -7.32 -2.41
C ARG A 109 11.59 -5.91 -2.80
N ARG A 110 10.83 -5.21 -1.95
CA ARG A 110 10.35 -3.87 -2.28
C ARG A 110 11.50 -2.95 -2.69
N MET A 111 11.19 -1.98 -3.54
CA MET A 111 12.18 -1.11 -4.13
C MET A 111 12.00 0.34 -3.70
N ALA A 112 13.10 1.03 -3.48
CA ALA A 112 13.06 2.47 -3.28
C ALA A 112 12.93 3.14 -4.64
N VAL A 113 11.87 3.94 -4.82
CA VAL A 113 11.63 4.68 -6.06
C VAL A 113 11.38 6.14 -5.73
N GLU A 114 11.65 7.00 -6.71
CA GLU A 114 11.35 8.42 -6.56
C GLU A 114 9.99 8.72 -7.18
N ILE A 115 9.08 9.28 -6.37
CA ILE A 115 7.76 9.71 -6.81
C ILE A 115 7.64 11.19 -6.47
N HIS A 116 7.57 12.03 -7.50
CA HIS A 116 7.49 13.49 -7.35
C HIS A 116 8.53 14.05 -6.37
N GLY A 117 9.78 13.62 -6.52
CA GLY A 117 10.91 14.13 -5.74
C GLY A 117 11.06 13.52 -4.36
N VAL A 118 10.21 12.56 -3.98
CA VAL A 118 10.28 11.90 -2.68
C VAL A 118 10.57 10.41 -2.87
N THR A 119 11.55 9.90 -2.14
CA THR A 119 11.88 8.47 -2.18
C THR A 119 10.87 7.69 -1.35
N MET A 120 10.25 6.70 -1.96
CA MET A 120 9.24 5.86 -1.33
C MET A 120 9.51 4.39 -1.63
N TRP A 121 9.03 3.51 -0.76
CA TRP A 121 9.16 2.06 -0.96
C TRP A 121 7.96 1.52 -1.72
N LEU A 122 8.20 0.76 -2.77
CA LEU A 122 7.17 0.28 -3.69
C LEU A 122 7.31 -1.22 -3.92
N VAL A 123 6.18 -1.91 -4.03
CA VAL A 123 6.15 -3.32 -4.43
C VAL A 123 6.74 -3.47 -5.82
N THR A 124 7.42 -4.60 -6.10
CA THR A 124 7.91 -4.87 -7.46
C THR A 124 6.74 -5.12 -8.42
N ALA A 125 6.97 -4.89 -9.71
CA ALA A 125 5.95 -5.14 -10.73
C ALA A 125 5.52 -6.61 -10.74
N GLU A 126 6.48 -7.52 -10.58
CA GLU A 126 6.22 -8.96 -10.54
C GLU A 126 5.31 -9.36 -9.37
N ASP A 127 5.62 -8.86 -8.19
CA ASP A 127 4.83 -9.15 -7.00
C ASP A 127 3.45 -8.51 -7.07
N LEU A 128 3.35 -7.31 -7.64
CA LEU A 128 2.05 -6.68 -7.86
C LEU A 128 1.18 -7.51 -8.81
N LEU A 129 1.78 -8.01 -9.89
CA LEU A 129 1.12 -8.90 -10.84
C LEU A 129 0.57 -10.15 -10.14
N LEU A 130 1.42 -10.80 -9.34
CA LEU A 130 1.01 -12.00 -8.61
C LEU A 130 -0.12 -11.73 -7.63
N SER A 131 -0.06 -10.63 -6.90
CA SER A 131 -1.13 -10.25 -5.96
C SER A 131 -2.45 -10.03 -6.67
N LYS A 132 -2.42 -9.35 -7.82
CA LYS A 132 -3.65 -9.09 -8.59
C LYS A 132 -4.22 -10.35 -9.21
N LEU A 133 -3.38 -11.28 -9.64
CA LEU A 133 -3.82 -12.58 -10.14
C LEU A 133 -4.54 -13.39 -9.05
N VAL A 134 -3.97 -13.42 -7.85
CA VAL A 134 -4.58 -14.12 -6.72
C VAL A 134 -5.95 -13.51 -6.39
N TRP A 135 -6.04 -12.18 -6.34
CA TRP A 135 -7.31 -11.51 -6.07
C TRP A 135 -8.34 -11.78 -7.16
N ALA A 136 -7.91 -11.79 -8.44
CA ALA A 136 -8.81 -12.08 -9.56
C ALA A 136 -9.35 -13.51 -9.46
N ALA A 137 -8.50 -14.48 -9.12
CA ALA A 137 -8.89 -15.87 -8.99
C ALA A 137 -9.85 -16.09 -7.82
N GLU A 138 -9.60 -15.43 -6.69
CA GLU A 138 -10.42 -15.61 -5.50
C GLU A 138 -11.76 -14.90 -5.59
N ARG A 139 -11.83 -13.76 -6.27
CA ARG A 139 -13.01 -12.89 -6.27
C ARG A 139 -13.67 -12.76 -7.63
N HIS A 140 -13.17 -13.45 -8.64
CA HIS A 140 -13.67 -13.36 -10.02
C HIS A 140 -13.80 -11.92 -10.51
N SER A 141 -12.82 -11.08 -10.19
CA SER A 141 -12.87 -9.65 -10.46
C SER A 141 -12.36 -9.32 -11.85
N GLU A 142 -13.23 -8.77 -12.71
CA GLU A 142 -12.83 -8.27 -14.03
C GLU A 142 -11.86 -7.10 -13.92
N MET A 143 -12.02 -6.26 -12.91
CA MET A 143 -11.13 -5.12 -12.69
C MET A 143 -9.71 -5.58 -12.39
N GLN A 144 -9.54 -6.61 -11.56
CA GLN A 144 -8.23 -7.14 -11.25
C GLN A 144 -7.59 -7.79 -12.49
N LEU A 145 -8.37 -8.49 -13.29
CA LEU A 145 -7.89 -9.07 -14.55
C LEU A 145 -7.45 -7.97 -15.52
N GLN A 146 -8.20 -6.89 -15.62
CA GLN A 146 -7.84 -5.76 -16.48
C GLN A 146 -6.54 -5.12 -16.00
N ASP A 147 -6.36 -4.97 -14.69
CA ASP A 147 -5.12 -4.48 -14.10
C ASP A 147 -3.93 -5.38 -14.45
N VAL A 148 -4.13 -6.69 -14.41
CA VAL A 148 -3.11 -7.67 -14.80
C VAL A 148 -2.72 -7.47 -16.26
N ARG A 149 -3.69 -7.36 -17.15
CA ARG A 149 -3.43 -7.15 -18.59
C ARG A 149 -2.65 -5.86 -18.82
N ASN A 150 -3.06 -4.78 -18.17
CA ASN A 150 -2.39 -3.49 -18.30
C ASN A 150 -0.95 -3.54 -17.82
N LEU A 151 -0.73 -4.21 -16.70
CA LEU A 151 0.60 -4.36 -16.13
C LEU A 151 1.51 -5.20 -17.03
N MET A 152 1.00 -6.30 -17.56
CA MET A 152 1.75 -7.14 -18.49
C MET A 152 2.15 -6.41 -19.76
N ARG A 153 1.29 -5.52 -20.25
CA ARG A 153 1.58 -4.73 -21.47
C ARG A 153 2.59 -3.62 -21.19
N ALA A 154 2.53 -3.02 -20.02
CA ALA A 154 3.35 -1.85 -19.69
C ALA A 154 4.77 -2.21 -19.28
N VAL A 155 4.97 -3.37 -18.67
CA VAL A 155 6.27 -3.79 -18.14
C VAL A 155 6.85 -4.89 -19.01
N ALA A 156 7.73 -4.49 -19.93
CA ALA A 156 8.31 -5.41 -20.91
C ALA A 156 9.31 -6.39 -20.28
N ASP A 157 9.96 -6.01 -19.17
CA ASP A 157 11.05 -6.75 -18.55
C ASP A 157 10.67 -7.42 -17.25
N LEU A 158 9.47 -8.02 -17.22
CA LEU A 158 9.05 -8.79 -16.06
C LEU A 158 9.93 -10.03 -15.86
N ASP A 159 10.31 -10.27 -14.62
CA ASP A 159 11.04 -11.45 -14.25
C ASP A 159 10.07 -12.60 -13.95
N TRP A 160 10.06 -13.59 -14.85
CA TRP A 160 9.17 -14.74 -14.74
C TRP A 160 9.81 -15.93 -14.01
N ALA A 161 11.05 -15.80 -13.56
CA ALA A 161 11.80 -16.89 -12.91
C ALA A 161 11.34 -17.18 -11.48
#